data_a85561d4e5849acb5d51c3f3620efa05
#
_entry.id   a85561d4e5849acb5d51c3f3620efa05
#
_cell.length_a   1.000
_cell.length_b   1.000
_cell.length_c   1.000
_cell.angle_alpha   90.00
_cell.angle_beta   90.00
_cell.angle_gamma   90.00
#
_symmetry.space_group_name_H-M   'P 1'
#
loop_
_entity.id
_entity.type
_entity.pdbx_description
1 polymer ?
#
loop_
_entity_poly.entity_id
_entity_poly.type
_entity_poly.pdbx_seq_one_letter_code
_entity_poly.pdbx_strand_id
1 'polypeptide(L)'
;MAYIIGHKEFYGRLFQVTTATLIPRPESETMIELLKELVQLTPPRLLASPRLRLIDVGTGSGCLGITAKLELPELDVTLADISRHALAIATKNSQRLHADTTVLQSDLLINYPFEADFILANLPYVDRSWDTPPELEHEPALALYADDDGLHLIKKIIQQANTGLTPGGHLLLEADTSQLDAISHFALAHGFIETARRGFIICLKRRET
;
A
#
# COMPACT_ATOMS: atom_id res chain seq x y z
N MET A 1 -2.91 17.40 -15.07
CA MET A 1 -4.32 17.85 -14.89
C MET A 1 -4.77 17.72 -13.43
N ALA A 2 -4.64 16.57 -12.75
CA ALA A 2 -5.12 16.35 -11.38
C ALA A 2 -4.57 17.35 -10.35
N TYR A 3 -3.31 17.73 -10.42
CA TYR A 3 -2.72 18.75 -9.53
C TYR A 3 -3.25 20.17 -9.74
N ILE A 4 -3.72 20.49 -10.96
CA ILE A 4 -4.35 21.80 -11.25
C ILE A 4 -5.76 21.84 -10.65
N ILE A 5 -6.49 20.73 -10.74
CA ILE A 5 -7.85 20.59 -10.19
C ILE A 5 -7.79 20.38 -8.66
N GLY A 6 -6.68 19.83 -8.15
CA GLY A 6 -6.47 19.51 -6.73
C GLY A 6 -7.14 18.24 -6.25
N HIS A 7 -7.78 17.48 -7.15
CA HIS A 7 -8.49 16.25 -6.80
C HIS A 7 -8.32 15.17 -7.89
N LYS A 8 -8.39 13.92 -7.47
CA LYS A 8 -8.47 12.72 -8.32
C LYS A 8 -9.52 11.77 -7.77
N GLU A 9 -10.32 11.23 -8.65
CA GLU A 9 -11.26 10.16 -8.31
C GLU A 9 -10.51 8.83 -8.18
N PHE A 10 -10.86 8.06 -7.13
CA PHE A 10 -10.39 6.70 -6.87
C PHE A 10 -11.50 5.93 -6.16
N TYR A 11 -11.88 4.80 -6.71
CA TYR A 11 -12.92 3.91 -6.17
C TYR A 11 -14.25 4.65 -5.87
N GLY A 12 -14.70 5.49 -6.81
CA GLY A 12 -15.92 6.29 -6.69
C GLY A 12 -15.85 7.44 -5.69
N ARG A 13 -14.65 7.80 -5.18
CA ARG A 13 -14.45 8.87 -4.19
C ARG A 13 -13.43 9.90 -4.69
N LEU A 14 -13.66 11.17 -4.37
CA LEU A 14 -12.70 12.22 -4.71
C LEU A 14 -11.63 12.33 -3.62
N PHE A 15 -10.35 12.19 -3.97
CA PHE A 15 -9.22 12.39 -3.08
C PHE A 15 -8.50 13.69 -3.42
N GLN A 16 -8.24 14.53 -2.42
CA GLN A 16 -7.36 15.67 -2.58
C GLN A 16 -5.95 15.17 -2.90
N VAL A 17 -5.32 15.78 -3.91
CA VAL A 17 -3.94 15.52 -4.32
C VAL A 17 -3.17 16.81 -4.48
N THR A 18 -1.87 16.75 -4.23
CA THR A 18 -0.94 17.86 -4.41
C THR A 18 0.38 17.30 -4.95
N THR A 19 1.32 18.15 -5.30
CA THR A 19 2.67 17.74 -5.71
C THR A 19 3.47 17.02 -4.61
N ALA A 20 2.88 16.81 -3.43
CA ALA A 20 3.45 16.01 -2.34
C ALA A 20 3.01 14.53 -2.38
N THR A 21 2.07 14.15 -3.24
CA THR A 21 1.51 12.80 -3.31
C THR A 21 1.44 12.30 -4.74
N LEU A 22 1.60 10.99 -4.92
CA LEU A 22 1.29 10.34 -6.20
C LEU A 22 -0.20 10.56 -6.55
N ILE A 23 -0.49 10.73 -7.84
CA ILE A 23 -1.88 10.75 -8.33
C ILE A 23 -2.43 9.32 -8.26
N PRO A 24 -3.55 9.04 -7.54
CA PRO A 24 -4.16 7.72 -7.50
C PRO A 24 -4.39 7.13 -8.88
N ARG A 25 -4.04 5.85 -9.06
CA ARG A 25 -4.15 5.11 -10.33
C ARG A 25 -5.33 4.15 -10.28
N PRO A 26 -6.12 4.03 -11.36
CA PRO A 26 -7.23 3.08 -11.43
C PRO A 26 -6.77 1.62 -11.23
N GLU A 27 -5.56 1.27 -11.67
CA GLU A 27 -4.97 -0.06 -11.55
C GLU A 27 -4.87 -0.50 -10.08
N SER A 28 -4.61 0.45 -9.18
CA SER A 28 -4.51 0.20 -7.73
C SER A 28 -5.85 -0.20 -7.09
N GLU A 29 -7.00 0.05 -7.75
CA GLU A 29 -8.31 -0.37 -7.25
C GLU A 29 -8.42 -1.90 -7.14
N THR A 30 -7.70 -2.64 -7.99
CA THR A 30 -7.58 -4.09 -7.93
C THR A 30 -7.05 -4.58 -6.58
N MET A 31 -6.22 -3.78 -5.90
CA MET A 31 -5.71 -4.11 -4.56
C MET A 31 -6.85 -4.12 -3.52
N ILE A 32 -7.80 -3.20 -3.63
CA ILE A 32 -8.98 -3.15 -2.75
C ILE A 32 -9.89 -4.36 -2.99
N GLU A 33 -10.10 -4.76 -4.24
CA GLU A 33 -10.92 -5.96 -4.54
C GLU A 33 -10.28 -7.23 -3.98
N LEU A 34 -8.96 -7.41 -4.15
CA LEU A 34 -8.23 -8.53 -3.55
C LEU A 34 -8.30 -8.52 -2.02
N LEU A 35 -8.15 -7.35 -1.40
CA LEU A 35 -8.26 -7.21 0.06
C LEU A 35 -9.64 -7.66 0.57
N LYS A 36 -10.73 -7.24 -0.10
CA LYS A 36 -12.10 -7.63 0.26
C LYS A 36 -12.28 -9.16 0.24
N GLU A 37 -11.77 -9.82 -0.80
CA GLU A 37 -11.79 -11.28 -0.91
C GLU A 37 -11.01 -11.94 0.24
N LEU A 38 -9.80 -11.46 0.55
CA LEU A 38 -8.96 -12.00 1.61
C LEU A 38 -9.58 -11.83 3.00
N VAL A 39 -10.17 -10.67 3.29
CA VAL A 39 -10.85 -10.42 4.57
C VAL A 39 -12.02 -11.38 4.77
N GLN A 40 -12.81 -11.65 3.71
CA GLN A 40 -13.92 -12.62 3.77
C GLN A 40 -13.45 -14.05 4.04
N LEU A 41 -12.25 -14.40 3.58
CA LEU A 41 -11.65 -15.74 3.77
C LEU A 41 -10.90 -15.86 5.10
N THR A 42 -10.64 -14.75 5.78
CA THR A 42 -9.90 -14.75 7.06
C THR A 42 -10.83 -15.15 8.20
N PRO A 43 -10.57 -16.26 8.92
CA PRO A 43 -11.43 -16.67 10.01
C PRO A 43 -11.42 -15.65 11.16
N PRO A 44 -12.55 -15.48 11.89
CA PRO A 44 -12.57 -14.64 13.08
C PRO A 44 -11.49 -15.10 14.05
N ARG A 45 -10.58 -14.22 14.43
CA ARG A 45 -9.53 -14.54 15.40
C ARG A 45 -10.12 -14.66 16.81
N LEU A 46 -9.80 -15.76 17.49
CA LEU A 46 -10.04 -15.98 18.92
C LEU A 46 -9.04 -15.19 19.81
N LEU A 47 -8.38 -14.14 19.30
CA LEU A 47 -7.24 -13.49 19.94
C LEU A 47 -7.53 -12.09 20.48
N ALA A 48 -6.60 -11.56 21.26
CA ALA A 48 -6.63 -10.36 22.08
C ALA A 48 -7.02 -9.03 21.37
N SER A 49 -7.11 -8.97 20.06
CA SER A 49 -7.66 -7.85 19.29
C SER A 49 -8.89 -8.32 18.51
N PRO A 50 -10.07 -7.72 18.72
CA PRO A 50 -11.29 -8.10 18.02
C PRO A 50 -11.32 -7.63 16.56
N ARG A 51 -10.34 -6.81 16.11
CA ARG A 51 -10.28 -6.23 14.78
C ARG A 51 -9.01 -6.66 14.05
N LEU A 52 -9.15 -6.95 12.76
CA LEU A 52 -8.02 -7.16 11.86
C LEU A 52 -7.30 -5.83 11.62
N ARG A 53 -5.97 -5.84 11.68
CA ARG A 53 -5.13 -4.66 11.49
C ARG A 53 -4.63 -4.58 10.06
N LEU A 54 -4.81 -3.41 9.47
CA LEU A 54 -4.30 -3.06 8.16
C LEU A 54 -3.37 -1.86 8.27
N ILE A 55 -2.23 -1.90 7.59
CA ILE A 55 -1.37 -0.74 7.38
C ILE A 55 -1.20 -0.48 5.88
N ASP A 56 -1.44 0.75 5.46
CA ASP A 56 -1.18 1.29 4.12
C ASP A 56 0.17 2.01 4.17
N VAL A 57 1.19 1.40 3.56
CA VAL A 57 2.59 1.86 3.61
C VAL A 57 2.94 2.65 2.35
N GLY A 58 3.47 3.87 2.54
CA GLY A 58 3.62 4.82 1.46
C GLY A 58 2.26 5.37 1.03
N THR A 59 1.40 5.67 2.00
CA THR A 59 -0.03 5.96 1.80
C THR A 59 -0.31 7.15 0.88
N GLY A 60 0.63 8.07 0.70
CA GLY A 60 0.49 9.23 -0.18
C GLY A 60 -0.75 10.07 0.14
N SER A 61 -1.74 10.05 -0.74
CA SER A 61 -3.02 10.73 -0.53
C SER A 61 -3.97 10.01 0.44
N GLY A 62 -3.63 8.80 0.87
CA GLY A 62 -4.48 7.93 1.68
C GLY A 62 -5.48 7.12 0.86
N CYS A 63 -5.42 7.11 -0.46
CA CYS A 63 -6.49 6.55 -1.29
C CYS A 63 -6.72 5.06 -1.04
N LEU A 64 -5.68 4.25 -0.86
CA LEU A 64 -5.81 2.82 -0.58
C LEU A 64 -6.35 2.57 0.83
N GLY A 65 -5.67 3.04 1.87
CA GLY A 65 -6.05 2.77 3.25
C GLY A 65 -7.40 3.36 3.64
N ILE A 66 -7.71 4.60 3.19
CA ILE A 66 -9.01 5.22 3.43
C ILE A 66 -10.12 4.44 2.72
N THR A 67 -9.91 4.04 1.45
CA THR A 67 -10.90 3.21 0.73
C THR A 67 -11.08 1.86 1.43
N ALA A 68 -9.99 1.21 1.83
CA ALA A 68 -10.07 -0.04 2.61
C ALA A 68 -10.92 0.12 3.88
N LYS A 69 -10.72 1.22 4.65
CA LYS A 69 -11.52 1.52 5.84
C LYS A 69 -13.00 1.73 5.55
N LEU A 70 -13.32 2.41 4.45
CA LEU A 70 -14.71 2.71 4.08
C LEU A 70 -15.46 1.49 3.52
N GLU A 71 -14.76 0.60 2.81
CA GLU A 71 -15.32 -0.66 2.29
C GLU A 71 -15.41 -1.76 3.35
N LEU A 72 -14.49 -1.75 4.34
CA LEU A 72 -14.33 -2.75 5.39
C LEU A 72 -14.23 -2.03 6.76
N PRO A 73 -15.36 -1.51 7.29
CA PRO A 73 -15.37 -0.65 8.49
C PRO A 73 -14.84 -1.35 9.76
N GLU A 74 -14.84 -2.68 9.78
CA GLU A 74 -14.32 -3.50 10.88
C GLU A 74 -12.78 -3.50 10.98
N LEU A 75 -12.05 -3.08 9.93
CA LEU A 75 -10.60 -3.02 9.98
C LEU A 75 -10.10 -1.87 10.88
N ASP A 76 -9.02 -2.12 11.59
CA ASP A 76 -8.19 -1.09 12.23
C ASP A 76 -7.11 -0.65 11.24
N VAL A 77 -7.26 0.56 10.67
CA VAL A 77 -6.44 1.02 9.54
C VAL A 77 -5.46 2.10 9.96
N THR A 78 -4.17 1.86 9.66
CA THR A 78 -3.09 2.84 9.82
C THR A 78 -2.60 3.29 8.45
N LEU A 79 -2.51 4.62 8.25
CA LEU A 79 -1.93 5.28 7.08
C LEU A 79 -0.49 5.68 7.41
N ALA A 80 0.50 5.05 6.79
CA ALA A 80 1.91 5.31 7.06
C ALA A 80 2.63 5.89 5.85
N ASP A 81 3.46 6.91 6.08
CA ASP A 81 4.31 7.51 5.05
C ASP A 81 5.56 8.12 5.70
N ILE A 82 6.65 8.18 4.95
CA ILE A 82 7.87 8.88 5.39
C ILE A 82 7.69 10.40 5.28
N SER A 83 6.87 10.87 4.34
CA SER A 83 6.61 12.27 4.02
C SER A 83 5.52 12.87 4.92
N ARG A 84 5.88 13.82 5.77
CA ARG A 84 4.90 14.61 6.56
C ARG A 84 3.90 15.37 5.70
N HIS A 85 4.31 15.77 4.49
CA HIS A 85 3.42 16.47 3.57
C HIS A 85 2.37 15.53 2.99
N ALA A 86 2.75 14.30 2.62
CA ALA A 86 1.80 13.27 2.20
C ALA A 86 0.82 12.94 3.33
N LEU A 87 1.30 12.72 4.56
CA LEU A 87 0.45 12.47 5.72
C LEU A 87 -0.54 13.60 6.02
N ALA A 88 -0.15 14.86 5.80
CA ALA A 88 -1.08 15.99 5.95
C ALA A 88 -2.24 15.93 4.92
N ILE A 89 -1.98 15.46 3.69
CA ILE A 89 -3.01 15.25 2.67
C ILE A 89 -3.88 14.04 3.02
N ALA A 90 -3.27 12.91 3.40
CA ALA A 90 -4.00 11.73 3.86
C ALA A 90 -4.94 12.03 5.03
N THR A 91 -4.46 12.80 6.03
CA THR A 91 -5.28 13.25 7.17
C THR A 91 -6.48 14.07 6.72
N LYS A 92 -6.30 15.03 5.80
CA LYS A 92 -7.41 15.83 5.28
C LYS A 92 -8.42 14.97 4.53
N ASN A 93 -7.95 14.01 3.73
CA ASN A 93 -8.82 13.09 2.99
C ASN A 93 -9.59 12.18 3.95
N SER A 94 -8.93 11.62 4.96
CA SER A 94 -9.57 10.79 6.00
C SER A 94 -10.68 11.54 6.72
N GLN A 95 -10.40 12.77 7.18
CA GLN A 95 -11.38 13.63 7.85
C GLN A 95 -12.57 13.97 6.93
N ARG A 96 -12.29 14.39 5.68
CA ARG A 96 -13.32 14.77 4.71
C ARG A 96 -14.22 13.62 4.31
N LEU A 97 -13.66 12.40 4.21
CA LEU A 97 -14.40 11.19 3.87
C LEU A 97 -14.96 10.45 5.10
N HIS A 98 -14.76 11.00 6.30
CA HIS A 98 -15.21 10.41 7.57
C HIS A 98 -14.68 8.98 7.79
N ALA A 99 -13.45 8.71 7.33
CA ALA A 99 -12.78 7.44 7.58
C ALA A 99 -12.04 7.49 8.94
N ASP A 100 -12.36 6.55 9.84
CA ASP A 100 -11.69 6.42 11.13
C ASP A 100 -10.35 5.68 10.93
N THR A 101 -9.27 6.44 10.71
CA THR A 101 -7.92 5.91 10.45
C THR A 101 -6.89 6.56 11.37
N THR A 102 -5.84 5.79 11.71
CA THR A 102 -4.66 6.31 12.42
C THR A 102 -3.62 6.76 11.39
N VAL A 103 -2.89 7.85 11.69
CA VAL A 103 -1.81 8.37 10.83
C VAL A 103 -0.48 8.20 11.53
N LEU A 104 0.52 7.64 10.83
CA LEU A 104 1.83 7.31 11.38
C LEU A 104 2.95 7.80 10.45
N GLN A 105 3.90 8.59 10.95
CA GLN A 105 5.13 8.85 10.21
C GLN A 105 6.11 7.68 10.38
N SER A 106 6.47 7.00 9.30
CA SER A 106 7.35 5.83 9.32
C SER A 106 8.14 5.66 8.02
N ASP A 107 9.38 5.23 8.12
CA ASP A 107 10.10 4.61 6.99
C ASP A 107 9.65 3.15 6.90
N LEU A 108 8.73 2.89 5.99
CA LEU A 108 8.03 1.60 5.86
C LEU A 108 7.41 1.18 7.21
N LEU A 109 7.78 0.02 7.77
CA LEU A 109 7.21 -0.53 9.01
C LEU A 109 8.01 -0.18 10.28
N ILE A 110 9.11 0.59 10.19
CA ILE A 110 10.05 0.77 11.34
C ILE A 110 9.36 1.29 12.60
N ASN A 111 8.41 2.22 12.46
CA ASN A 111 7.71 2.82 13.60
C ASN A 111 6.34 2.19 13.87
N TYR A 112 5.94 1.17 13.13
CA TYR A 112 4.66 0.50 13.36
C TYR A 112 4.79 -0.49 14.52
N PRO A 113 4.07 -0.29 15.65
CA PRO A 113 4.34 -1.01 16.89
C PRO A 113 3.64 -2.36 17.00
N PHE A 114 2.91 -2.78 15.97
CA PHE A 114 2.08 -3.98 15.97
C PHE A 114 2.46 -4.95 14.86
N GLU A 115 2.00 -6.19 14.92
CA GLU A 115 1.88 -7.04 13.74
C GLU A 115 0.56 -6.72 13.03
N ALA A 116 0.61 -6.58 11.70
CA ALA A 116 -0.56 -6.37 10.86
C ALA A 116 -1.10 -7.72 10.35
N ASP A 117 -2.38 -7.76 10.00
CA ASP A 117 -2.98 -8.86 9.25
C ASP A 117 -2.86 -8.63 7.75
N PHE A 118 -2.91 -7.36 7.36
CA PHE A 118 -2.78 -6.91 5.97
C PHE A 118 -1.83 -5.72 5.88
N ILE A 119 -0.93 -5.78 4.91
CA ILE A 119 -0.11 -4.64 4.48
C ILE A 119 -0.49 -4.33 3.04
N LEU A 120 -0.89 -3.10 2.75
CA LEU A 120 -0.99 -2.55 1.40
C LEU A 120 0.23 -1.69 1.14
N ALA A 121 0.81 -1.80 -0.07
CA ALA A 121 1.93 -0.96 -0.43
C ALA A 121 1.98 -0.71 -1.95
N ASN A 122 1.76 0.53 -2.33
CA ASN A 122 2.09 1.06 -3.66
C ASN A 122 3.31 1.98 -3.50
N LEU A 123 4.49 1.36 -3.46
CA LEU A 123 5.76 2.04 -3.26
C LEU A 123 6.36 2.45 -4.60
N PRO A 124 7.31 3.41 -4.63
CA PRO A 124 8.08 3.70 -5.83
C PRO A 124 8.72 2.44 -6.41
N TYR A 125 8.42 2.14 -7.68
CA TYR A 125 8.92 0.95 -8.38
C TYR A 125 9.48 1.25 -9.79
N VAL A 126 9.47 2.52 -10.21
CA VAL A 126 9.99 2.92 -11.51
C VAL A 126 11.51 3.04 -11.44
N ASP A 127 12.22 2.33 -12.31
CA ASP A 127 13.66 2.53 -12.47
C ASP A 127 13.94 3.82 -13.25
N ARG A 128 15.00 4.54 -12.85
CA ARG A 128 15.38 5.82 -13.49
C ARG A 128 15.83 5.67 -14.94
N SER A 129 16.20 4.47 -15.36
CA SER A 129 16.61 4.17 -16.73
C SER A 129 15.44 3.90 -17.67
N TRP A 130 14.23 3.72 -17.13
CA TRP A 130 13.05 3.44 -17.96
C TRP A 130 12.61 4.68 -18.72
N ASP A 131 12.18 4.47 -19.96
CA ASP A 131 11.50 5.50 -20.75
C ASP A 131 10.10 5.73 -20.17
N THR A 132 9.91 6.87 -19.55
CA THR A 132 8.67 7.22 -18.83
C THR A 132 7.89 8.31 -19.55
N PRO A 133 6.54 8.26 -19.54
CA PRO A 133 5.72 9.32 -20.11
C PRO A 133 6.05 10.69 -19.50
N PRO A 134 6.06 11.78 -20.30
CA PRO A 134 6.40 13.14 -19.81
C PRO A 134 5.50 13.63 -18.67
N GLU A 135 4.29 13.11 -18.56
CA GLU A 135 3.35 13.48 -17.50
C GLU A 135 3.87 13.14 -16.10
N LEU A 136 4.72 12.12 -15.98
CA LEU A 136 5.32 11.70 -14.70
C LEU A 136 6.38 12.68 -14.19
N GLU A 137 6.96 13.53 -15.03
CA GLU A 137 7.93 14.55 -14.64
C GLU A 137 7.36 15.56 -13.61
N HIS A 138 6.04 15.69 -13.55
CA HIS A 138 5.36 16.59 -12.63
C HIS A 138 4.99 15.93 -11.28
N GLU A 139 5.22 14.63 -11.14
CA GLU A 139 4.96 13.90 -9.91
C GLU A 139 6.20 13.86 -8.99
N PRO A 140 6.03 13.72 -7.67
CA PRO A 140 7.19 13.75 -6.77
C PRO A 140 8.12 12.56 -7.07
N ALA A 141 9.38 12.85 -7.35
CA ALA A 141 10.38 11.83 -7.66
C ALA A 141 10.51 10.76 -6.56
N LEU A 142 10.31 11.16 -5.29
CA LEU A 142 10.29 10.25 -4.14
C LEU A 142 9.13 9.25 -4.18
N ALA A 143 8.05 9.55 -4.90
CA ALA A 143 6.88 8.68 -5.01
C ALA A 143 6.90 7.80 -6.29
N LEU A 144 7.89 8.01 -7.19
CA LEU A 144 7.96 7.31 -8.47
C LEU A 144 9.17 6.38 -8.55
N TYR A 145 10.37 6.91 -8.22
CA TYR A 145 11.62 6.25 -8.56
C TYR A 145 12.22 5.49 -7.39
N ALA A 146 12.69 4.29 -7.68
CA ALA A 146 13.51 3.47 -6.79
C ALA A 146 14.73 2.93 -7.51
N ASP A 147 15.80 2.65 -6.74
CA ASP A 147 17.00 1.99 -7.22
C ASP A 147 16.77 0.46 -7.34
N ASP A 148 17.81 -0.27 -7.82
CA ASP A 148 17.81 -1.74 -7.92
C ASP A 148 16.70 -2.23 -8.88
N ASP A 149 16.68 -1.70 -10.10
CA ASP A 149 15.64 -1.95 -11.12
C ASP A 149 14.23 -1.65 -10.61
N GLY A 150 14.09 -0.64 -9.73
CA GLY A 150 12.83 -0.28 -9.09
C GLY A 150 12.46 -1.16 -7.88
N LEU A 151 13.27 -2.15 -7.52
CA LEU A 151 12.94 -3.17 -6.51
C LEU A 151 13.43 -2.85 -5.09
N HIS A 152 14.23 -1.80 -4.90
CA HIS A 152 14.87 -1.51 -3.61
C HIS A 152 13.87 -1.45 -2.45
N LEU A 153 12.83 -0.63 -2.56
CA LEU A 153 11.82 -0.47 -1.50
C LEU A 153 10.91 -1.70 -1.36
N ILE A 154 10.61 -2.36 -2.48
CA ILE A 154 9.83 -3.60 -2.50
C ILE A 154 10.57 -4.72 -1.75
N LYS A 155 11.87 -4.90 -2.00
CA LYS A 155 12.68 -5.87 -1.26
C LYS A 155 12.74 -5.53 0.24
N LYS A 156 12.91 -4.25 0.58
CA LYS A 156 12.96 -3.78 1.96
C LYS A 156 11.64 -4.03 2.70
N ILE A 157 10.48 -3.74 2.08
CA ILE A 157 9.18 -4.00 2.72
C ILE A 157 8.91 -5.50 2.89
N ILE A 158 9.29 -6.36 1.94
CA ILE A 158 9.16 -7.81 2.07
C ILE A 158 9.96 -8.32 3.29
N GLN A 159 11.21 -7.85 3.46
CA GLN A 159 12.03 -8.22 4.61
C GLN A 159 11.41 -7.78 5.94
N GLN A 160 10.92 -6.52 6.01
CA GLN A 160 10.26 -6.00 7.21
C GLN A 160 8.93 -6.70 7.49
N ALA A 161 8.15 -7.01 6.46
CA ALA A 161 6.87 -7.68 6.58
C ALA A 161 6.99 -9.10 7.15
N ASN A 162 8.16 -9.76 7.02
CA ASN A 162 8.38 -11.07 7.63
C ASN A 162 8.23 -11.06 9.17
N THR A 163 8.49 -9.93 9.81
CA THR A 163 8.26 -9.75 11.25
C THR A 163 7.07 -8.83 11.55
N GLY A 164 6.68 -7.99 10.60
CA GLY A 164 5.60 -7.01 10.75
C GLY A 164 4.20 -7.54 10.44
N LEU A 165 4.08 -8.72 9.80
CA LEU A 165 2.81 -9.41 9.59
C LEU A 165 2.59 -10.50 10.64
N THR A 166 1.36 -10.78 10.96
CA THR A 166 0.97 -11.98 11.70
C THR A 166 1.24 -13.23 10.85
N PRO A 167 1.50 -14.43 11.46
CA PRO A 167 1.53 -15.67 10.70
C PRO A 167 0.27 -15.86 9.86
N GLY A 168 0.43 -16.15 8.57
CA GLY A 168 -0.69 -16.23 7.63
C GLY A 168 -1.24 -14.87 7.14
N GLY A 169 -0.69 -13.73 7.60
CA GLY A 169 -1.02 -12.39 7.11
C GLY A 169 -0.55 -12.13 5.67
N HIS A 170 -1.09 -11.10 5.05
CA HIS A 170 -0.90 -10.83 3.62
C HIS A 170 -0.25 -9.46 3.35
N LEU A 171 0.71 -9.46 2.43
CA LEU A 171 1.30 -8.27 1.84
C LEU A 171 0.82 -8.14 0.39
N LEU A 172 0.09 -7.08 0.09
CA LEU A 172 -0.34 -6.73 -1.26
C LEU A 172 0.56 -5.60 -1.78
N LEU A 173 1.23 -5.85 -2.90
CA LEU A 173 2.17 -4.93 -3.52
C LEU A 173 1.70 -4.56 -4.92
N GLU A 174 1.89 -3.29 -5.30
CA GLU A 174 1.83 -2.86 -6.68
C GLU A 174 3.25 -2.74 -7.24
N ALA A 175 3.46 -3.28 -8.45
CA ALA A 175 4.72 -3.20 -9.18
C ALA A 175 4.47 -3.34 -10.68
N ASP A 176 5.46 -3.00 -11.51
CA ASP A 176 5.40 -3.29 -12.93
C ASP A 176 5.32 -4.80 -13.19
N THR A 177 4.57 -5.20 -14.20
CA THR A 177 4.37 -6.61 -14.53
C THR A 177 5.67 -7.35 -14.84
N SER A 178 6.68 -6.66 -15.35
CA SER A 178 8.02 -7.23 -15.60
C SER A 178 8.80 -7.55 -14.31
N GLN A 179 8.44 -6.92 -13.18
CA GLN A 179 9.09 -7.10 -11.88
C GLN A 179 8.47 -8.25 -11.06
N LEU A 180 7.23 -8.67 -11.36
CA LEU A 180 6.45 -9.58 -10.50
C LEU A 180 7.13 -10.93 -10.27
N ASP A 181 7.82 -11.50 -11.27
CA ASP A 181 8.53 -12.77 -11.09
C ASP A 181 9.74 -12.63 -10.16
N ALA A 182 10.48 -11.53 -10.27
CA ALA A 182 11.60 -11.25 -9.38
C ALA A 182 11.11 -11.02 -7.94
N ILE A 183 9.99 -10.33 -7.76
CA ILE A 183 9.35 -10.11 -6.46
C ILE A 183 8.90 -11.44 -5.84
N SER A 184 8.23 -12.30 -6.60
CA SER A 184 7.77 -13.61 -6.13
C SER A 184 8.94 -14.49 -5.69
N HIS A 185 10.01 -14.53 -6.50
CA HIS A 185 11.21 -15.29 -6.17
C HIS A 185 11.90 -14.78 -4.90
N PHE A 186 12.05 -13.46 -4.77
CA PHE A 186 12.63 -12.84 -3.58
C PHE A 186 11.78 -13.10 -2.33
N ALA A 187 10.45 -12.97 -2.45
CA ALA A 187 9.51 -13.21 -1.37
C ALA A 187 9.54 -14.66 -0.86
N LEU A 188 9.66 -15.64 -1.78
CA LEU A 188 9.78 -17.06 -1.44
C LEU A 188 11.00 -17.34 -0.54
N ALA A 189 12.13 -16.71 -0.82
CA ALA A 189 13.34 -16.83 -0.03
C ALA A 189 13.23 -16.15 1.35
N HIS A 190 12.24 -15.23 1.53
CA HIS A 190 12.03 -14.48 2.76
C HIS A 190 10.77 -14.89 3.54
N GLY A 191 10.29 -16.12 3.33
CA GLY A 191 9.22 -16.70 4.17
C GLY A 191 7.80 -16.41 3.67
N PHE A 192 7.64 -15.98 2.42
CA PHE A 192 6.34 -15.74 1.79
C PHE A 192 6.02 -16.77 0.72
N ILE A 193 4.75 -16.88 0.38
CA ILE A 193 4.25 -17.55 -0.82
C ILE A 193 3.35 -16.59 -1.58
N GLU A 194 3.46 -16.57 -2.91
CA GLU A 194 2.52 -15.87 -3.77
C GLU A 194 1.17 -16.60 -3.76
N THR A 195 0.08 -15.89 -3.48
CA THR A 195 -1.27 -16.46 -3.43
C THR A 195 -2.19 -15.91 -4.51
N ALA A 196 -1.89 -14.75 -5.05
CA ALA A 196 -2.64 -14.16 -6.17
C ALA A 196 -1.76 -13.16 -6.94
N ARG A 197 -2.09 -12.99 -8.23
CA ARG A 197 -1.52 -11.97 -9.12
C ARG A 197 -2.64 -11.46 -10.03
N ARG A 198 -2.85 -10.13 -10.06
CA ARG A 198 -3.86 -9.48 -10.93
C ARG A 198 -3.32 -8.15 -11.46
N GLY A 199 -3.04 -8.08 -12.76
CA GLY A 199 -2.44 -6.90 -13.38
C GLY A 199 -1.11 -6.53 -12.71
N PHE A 200 -1.04 -5.34 -12.14
CA PHE A 200 0.12 -4.81 -11.43
C PHE A 200 0.19 -5.26 -9.95
N ILE A 201 -0.81 -5.99 -9.45
CA ILE A 201 -0.89 -6.36 -8.02
C ILE A 201 -0.43 -7.80 -7.82
N ILE A 202 0.46 -7.99 -6.85
CA ILE A 202 0.87 -9.30 -6.33
C ILE A 202 0.50 -9.41 -4.85
N CYS A 203 -0.06 -10.55 -4.47
CA CYS A 203 -0.40 -10.87 -3.09
C CYS A 203 0.54 -11.96 -2.55
N LEU A 204 1.22 -11.64 -1.47
CA LEU A 204 2.17 -12.50 -0.79
C LEU A 204 1.64 -12.85 0.60
N LYS A 205 1.51 -14.15 0.91
CA LYS A 205 1.10 -14.63 2.23
C LYS A 205 2.33 -15.01 3.04
N ARG A 206 2.46 -14.49 4.27
CA ARG A 206 3.47 -14.96 5.22
C ARG A 206 3.21 -16.41 5.60
N ARG A 207 4.24 -17.25 5.56
CA ARG A 207 4.12 -18.66 5.99
C ARG A 207 3.77 -18.75 7.48
N GLU A 208 2.93 -19.73 7.80
CA GLU A 208 2.70 -20.15 9.18
C GLU A 208 3.90 -21.02 9.58
N THR A 209 4.77 -20.51 10.46
CA THR A 209 5.88 -21.26 11.05
C THR A 209 5.46 -21.87 12.36
#